data_cd5fb1df476934cb3db0fbe9d58e08a8
#
_entry.id   cd5fb1df476934cb3db0fbe9d58e08a8
#
_cell.length_a   1.000
_cell.length_b   1.000
_cell.length_c   1.000
_cell.angle_alpha   90.00
_cell.angle_beta   90.00
_cell.angle_gamma   90.00
#
_symmetry.space_group_name_H-M   'P 1'
#
loop_
_entity.id
_entity.type
_entity.pdbx_description
1 polymer ?
#
loop_
_entity_poly.entity_id
_entity_poly.type
_entity_poly.pdbx_seq_one_letter_code
_entity_poly.pdbx_strand_id
1 'polypeptide(L)'
;MPEFYIHHRTQYSYPEKVVDSANQIKLYPFNDNHQQVVSHLLKISQQPSIYTLQDYFNNTTGFFSLLQPHQELSIESFLRVQMSNPLYPSRDASSEVWDKILAEDLQQRFFDYLRPEIAECETEVRSILIASEDKLVHPLDSLTSLSSFIYKNFTYQKGVTNIETQVDEIWKLKAGVCQDFAHLLLYMMRLLKIPGRYISGYICPGSSEWRGEGATHAWVEAWLPDLGWVGIDPTNNCLAGERHVRLATGRNFTDTTPVKGTYKGAEEHILEVTVQFSTTEFTEPQLAGILPINLVAIEPEIMARNSYVAYMQMQQQQ
;
A
#
# COMPACT_ATOMS: atom_id res chain seq x y z
N MET A 1 -16.76 7.75 -15.93
CA MET A 1 -15.87 7.04 -15.01
C MET A 1 -14.88 6.28 -15.89
N PRO A 2 -13.59 6.58 -15.83
CA PRO A 2 -12.60 5.82 -16.57
C PRO A 2 -12.56 4.37 -16.08
N GLU A 3 -12.29 3.46 -17.02
CA GLU A 3 -12.15 2.04 -16.76
C GLU A 3 -10.73 1.62 -17.10
N PHE A 4 -10.11 0.85 -16.21
CA PHE A 4 -8.76 0.35 -16.39
C PHE A 4 -8.73 -1.16 -16.26
N TYR A 5 -7.92 -1.77 -17.11
CA TYR A 5 -7.54 -3.17 -17.04
C TYR A 5 -6.09 -3.23 -16.60
N ILE A 6 -5.82 -3.97 -15.53
CA ILE A 6 -4.50 -4.04 -14.90
C ILE A 6 -4.08 -5.50 -14.80
N HIS A 7 -2.92 -5.83 -15.34
CA HIS A 7 -2.27 -7.13 -15.15
C HIS A 7 -1.01 -6.92 -14.32
N HIS A 8 -1.02 -7.46 -13.11
CA HIS A 8 0.13 -7.49 -12.21
C HIS A 8 0.67 -8.91 -12.13
N ARG A 9 1.95 -9.07 -12.39
CA ARG A 9 2.67 -10.34 -12.23
C ARG A 9 3.82 -10.16 -11.25
N THR A 10 3.85 -11.03 -10.23
CA THR A 10 4.99 -11.21 -9.33
C THR A 10 5.59 -12.58 -9.60
N GLN A 11 6.86 -12.63 -9.97
CA GLN A 11 7.60 -13.85 -10.28
C GLN A 11 8.77 -14.00 -9.32
N TYR A 12 8.81 -15.12 -8.61
CA TYR A 12 9.97 -15.57 -7.86
C TYR A 12 10.67 -16.69 -8.62
N SER A 13 11.99 -16.60 -8.78
CA SER A 13 12.84 -17.64 -9.36
C SER A 13 13.91 -18.03 -8.35
N TYR A 14 14.04 -19.31 -8.08
CA TYR A 14 14.96 -19.87 -7.11
C TYR A 14 16.08 -20.62 -7.83
N PRO A 15 17.37 -20.45 -7.43
CA PRO A 15 18.50 -21.16 -8.06
C PRO A 15 18.40 -22.68 -7.86
N GLU A 16 17.81 -23.10 -6.73
CA GLU A 16 17.56 -24.50 -6.39
C GLU A 16 16.08 -24.70 -6.05
N LYS A 17 15.62 -25.96 -5.99
CA LYS A 17 14.25 -26.27 -5.59
C LYS A 17 14.02 -25.91 -4.13
N VAL A 18 12.97 -25.11 -3.91
CA VAL A 18 12.45 -24.78 -2.58
C VAL A 18 11.21 -25.62 -2.28
N VAL A 19 10.93 -25.85 -1.00
CA VAL A 19 9.79 -26.62 -0.49
C VAL A 19 9.12 -25.86 0.65
N ASP A 20 7.95 -26.30 1.08
CA ASP A 20 7.22 -25.78 2.24
C ASP A 20 7.06 -24.25 2.19
N SER A 21 6.73 -23.73 1.01
CA SER A 21 6.51 -22.30 0.85
C SER A 21 5.13 -21.91 1.43
N ALA A 22 5.14 -20.97 2.38
CA ALA A 22 3.94 -20.38 2.95
C ALA A 22 3.88 -18.90 2.59
N ASN A 23 2.77 -18.47 1.99
CA ASN A 23 2.67 -17.15 1.37
C ASN A 23 1.42 -16.41 1.82
N GLN A 24 1.57 -15.10 1.97
CA GLN A 24 0.51 -14.13 2.18
C GLN A 24 0.47 -13.15 1.00
N ILE A 25 -0.72 -12.86 0.50
CA ILE A 25 -0.93 -11.91 -0.59
C ILE A 25 -1.95 -10.85 -0.22
N LYS A 26 -1.70 -9.60 -0.62
CA LYS A 26 -2.58 -8.43 -0.51
C LYS A 26 -2.75 -7.77 -1.87
N LEU A 27 -3.24 -8.55 -2.84
CA LEU A 27 -3.49 -8.13 -4.21
C LEU A 27 -4.99 -8.02 -4.51
N TYR A 28 -5.81 -7.87 -3.46
CA TYR A 28 -7.25 -7.71 -3.57
C TYR A 28 -7.62 -6.23 -3.52
N PRO A 29 -8.12 -5.66 -4.61
CA PRO A 29 -8.45 -4.23 -4.65
C PRO A 29 -9.62 -3.90 -3.74
N PHE A 30 -9.61 -2.70 -3.17
CA PHE A 30 -10.77 -2.17 -2.46
C PHE A 30 -11.97 -2.00 -3.40
N ASN A 31 -13.18 -2.08 -2.84
CA ASN A 31 -14.41 -1.81 -3.57
C ASN A 31 -15.24 -0.81 -2.76
N ASP A 32 -15.39 0.42 -3.26
CA ASP A 32 -16.11 1.50 -2.62
C ASP A 32 -16.71 2.50 -3.64
N ASN A 33 -17.17 3.66 -3.16
CA ASN A 33 -17.83 4.66 -4.00
C ASN A 33 -16.92 5.29 -5.06
N HIS A 34 -15.60 5.21 -4.91
CA HIS A 34 -14.61 5.82 -5.81
C HIS A 34 -13.91 4.79 -6.69
N GLN A 35 -13.93 3.54 -6.26
CA GLN A 35 -13.28 2.41 -6.92
C GLN A 35 -14.21 1.21 -6.94
N GLN A 36 -14.76 0.91 -8.13
CA GLN A 36 -15.64 -0.24 -8.33
C GLN A 36 -14.89 -1.35 -9.05
N VAL A 37 -14.74 -2.48 -8.38
CA VAL A 37 -14.14 -3.69 -8.94
C VAL A 37 -15.18 -4.39 -9.81
N VAL A 38 -14.98 -4.35 -11.13
CA VAL A 38 -15.86 -5.03 -12.10
C VAL A 38 -15.52 -6.51 -12.18
N SER A 39 -14.23 -6.84 -12.21
CA SER A 39 -13.75 -8.22 -12.13
C SER A 39 -12.35 -8.25 -11.53
N HIS A 40 -12.06 -9.32 -10.80
CA HIS A 40 -10.73 -9.59 -10.26
C HIS A 40 -10.45 -11.09 -10.35
N LEU A 41 -9.33 -11.45 -10.96
CA LEU A 41 -8.91 -12.83 -11.12
C LEU A 41 -7.45 -12.96 -10.67
N LEU A 42 -7.21 -13.88 -9.75
CA LEU A 42 -5.86 -14.27 -9.32
C LEU A 42 -5.50 -15.63 -9.93
N LYS A 43 -4.27 -15.74 -10.42
CA LYS A 43 -3.67 -16.98 -10.89
C LYS A 43 -2.36 -17.20 -10.14
N ILE A 44 -2.20 -18.37 -9.54
CA ILE A 44 -0.97 -18.78 -8.85
C ILE A 44 -0.47 -20.06 -9.49
N SER A 45 0.83 -20.16 -9.74
CA SER A 45 1.45 -21.40 -10.22
C SER A 45 1.10 -22.56 -9.30
N GLN A 46 0.94 -23.77 -9.85
CA GLN A 46 0.49 -24.97 -9.14
C GLN A 46 -0.94 -24.92 -8.56
N GLN A 47 -1.66 -23.81 -8.73
CA GLN A 47 -3.07 -23.65 -8.35
C GLN A 47 -3.40 -24.07 -6.90
N PRO A 48 -2.73 -23.54 -5.88
CA PRO A 48 -3.02 -23.86 -4.50
C PRO A 48 -4.40 -23.34 -4.09
N SER A 49 -5.00 -23.97 -3.07
CA SER A 49 -6.15 -23.38 -2.39
C SER A 49 -5.75 -22.11 -1.67
N ILE A 50 -6.51 -21.03 -1.85
CA ILE A 50 -6.29 -19.75 -1.19
C ILE A 50 -7.35 -19.54 -0.13
N TYR A 51 -6.92 -19.26 1.09
CA TYR A 51 -7.77 -18.89 2.21
C TYR A 51 -7.71 -17.38 2.39
N THR A 52 -8.86 -16.72 2.48
CA THR A 52 -8.94 -15.27 2.61
C THR A 52 -9.55 -14.84 3.94
N LEU A 53 -9.04 -13.73 4.47
CA LEU A 53 -9.61 -13.05 5.65
C LEU A 53 -9.45 -11.53 5.50
N GLN A 54 -10.19 -10.79 6.30
CA GLN A 54 -9.99 -9.36 6.49
C GLN A 54 -8.97 -9.16 7.61
N ASP A 55 -7.93 -8.36 7.35
CA ASP A 55 -6.97 -7.98 8.38
C ASP A 55 -7.49 -6.81 9.23
N TYR A 56 -6.68 -6.37 10.21
CA TYR A 56 -7.00 -5.25 11.09
C TYR A 56 -7.32 -3.94 10.35
N PHE A 57 -6.73 -3.74 9.18
CA PHE A 57 -6.93 -2.55 8.35
C PHE A 57 -8.03 -2.71 7.30
N ASN A 58 -8.82 -3.77 7.38
CA ASN A 58 -9.84 -4.19 6.40
C ASN A 58 -9.27 -4.54 5.01
N ASN A 59 -7.99 -4.89 4.91
CA ASN A 59 -7.48 -5.46 3.67
C ASN A 59 -7.93 -6.91 3.54
N THR A 60 -8.39 -7.30 2.36
CA THR A 60 -8.53 -8.72 2.04
C THR A 60 -7.14 -9.32 1.89
N THR A 61 -6.83 -10.30 2.70
CA THR A 61 -5.54 -10.98 2.73
C THR A 61 -5.73 -12.44 2.38
N GLY A 62 -5.00 -12.93 1.37
CA GLY A 62 -5.01 -14.33 0.96
C GLY A 62 -3.80 -15.07 1.51
N PHE A 63 -3.99 -16.33 1.89
CA PHE A 63 -2.93 -17.23 2.36
C PHE A 63 -2.96 -18.51 1.54
N PHE A 64 -1.78 -18.97 1.13
CA PHE A 64 -1.63 -20.27 0.46
C PHE A 64 -0.27 -20.89 0.76
N SER A 65 -0.17 -22.20 0.57
CA SER A 65 1.08 -22.94 0.74
C SER A 65 1.36 -23.83 -0.47
N LEU A 66 2.64 -23.93 -0.83
CA LEU A 66 3.16 -24.85 -1.83
C LEU A 66 4.10 -25.83 -1.15
N LEU A 67 3.63 -27.07 -0.99
CA LEU A 67 4.40 -28.12 -0.30
C LEU A 67 5.38 -28.83 -1.25
N GLN A 68 5.03 -28.90 -2.54
CA GLN A 68 5.82 -29.59 -3.54
C GLN A 68 7.10 -28.81 -3.91
N PRO A 69 8.21 -29.49 -4.21
CA PRO A 69 9.42 -28.84 -4.68
C PRO A 69 9.18 -28.02 -5.94
N HIS A 70 9.61 -26.75 -5.93
CA HIS A 70 9.47 -25.85 -7.09
C HIS A 70 10.67 -24.90 -7.19
N GLN A 71 10.96 -24.42 -8.39
CA GLN A 71 11.99 -23.41 -8.67
C GLN A 71 11.41 -22.08 -9.09
N GLU A 72 10.09 -22.00 -9.27
CA GLU A 72 9.39 -20.77 -9.64
C GLU A 72 8.07 -20.66 -8.90
N LEU A 73 7.72 -19.44 -8.53
CA LEU A 73 6.40 -19.08 -8.04
C LEU A 73 5.92 -17.85 -8.82
N SER A 74 4.85 -18.01 -9.60
CA SER A 74 4.19 -16.91 -10.30
C SER A 74 2.85 -16.60 -9.63
N ILE A 75 2.61 -15.34 -9.35
CA ILE A 75 1.35 -14.79 -8.83
C ILE A 75 0.91 -13.71 -9.80
N GLU A 76 -0.24 -13.92 -10.46
CA GLU A 76 -0.78 -12.99 -11.42
C GLU A 76 -2.15 -12.50 -10.97
N SER A 77 -2.38 -11.20 -11.04
CA SER A 77 -3.65 -10.54 -10.76
C SER A 77 -4.14 -9.81 -12.00
N PHE A 78 -5.34 -10.14 -12.46
CA PHE A 78 -6.05 -9.47 -13.53
C PHE A 78 -7.21 -8.70 -12.93
N LEU A 79 -7.18 -7.40 -13.04
CA LEU A 79 -8.15 -6.49 -12.45
C LEU A 79 -8.81 -5.65 -13.53
N ARG A 80 -10.12 -5.58 -13.50
CA ARG A 80 -10.92 -4.59 -14.21
C ARG A 80 -11.60 -3.70 -13.17
N VAL A 81 -11.35 -2.40 -13.24
CA VAL A 81 -11.80 -1.44 -12.26
C VAL A 81 -12.34 -0.17 -12.93
N GLN A 82 -13.47 0.32 -12.42
CA GLN A 82 -14.00 1.63 -12.76
C GLN A 82 -13.68 2.63 -11.65
N MET A 83 -13.18 3.79 -12.03
CA MET A 83 -12.70 4.80 -11.10
C MET A 83 -13.50 6.09 -11.22
N SER A 84 -13.66 6.80 -10.10
CA SER A 84 -14.22 8.15 -10.07
C SER A 84 -13.37 9.05 -9.18
N ASN A 85 -13.38 10.34 -9.46
CA ASN A 85 -12.76 11.29 -8.55
C ASN A 85 -13.54 11.36 -7.24
N PRO A 86 -12.85 11.41 -6.10
CA PRO A 86 -13.48 11.66 -4.83
C PRO A 86 -14.25 12.99 -4.86
N LEU A 87 -15.48 12.96 -4.35
CA LEU A 87 -16.27 14.16 -4.13
C LEU A 87 -16.14 14.54 -2.65
N TYR A 88 -15.44 15.62 -2.39
CA TYR A 88 -15.32 16.13 -1.03
C TYR A 88 -16.44 17.15 -0.75
N PRO A 89 -17.03 17.14 0.46
CA PRO A 89 -17.96 18.18 0.87
C PRO A 89 -17.26 19.54 0.96
N SER A 90 -18.03 20.61 1.23
CA SER A 90 -17.44 21.92 1.53
C SER A 90 -16.57 21.82 2.79
N ARG A 91 -15.41 22.48 2.77
CA ARG A 91 -14.50 22.51 3.91
C ARG A 91 -15.11 23.30 5.07
N ASP A 92 -14.92 22.78 6.28
CA ASP A 92 -15.21 23.52 7.51
C ASP A 92 -14.16 24.64 7.73
N ALA A 93 -14.41 25.51 8.70
CA ALA A 93 -13.43 26.51 9.11
C ALA A 93 -12.14 25.84 9.62
N SER A 94 -10.98 26.34 9.18
CA SER A 94 -9.66 25.71 9.45
C SER A 94 -9.41 25.44 10.94
N SER A 95 -9.72 26.41 11.80
CA SER A 95 -9.55 26.29 13.25
C SER A 95 -10.40 25.17 13.86
N GLU A 96 -11.64 25.00 13.39
CA GLU A 96 -12.54 23.94 13.87
C GLU A 96 -12.02 22.55 13.44
N VAL A 97 -11.49 22.42 12.24
CA VAL A 97 -10.91 21.16 11.75
C VAL A 97 -9.69 20.79 12.59
N TRP A 98 -8.80 21.75 12.88
CA TRP A 98 -7.65 21.52 13.75
C TRP A 98 -8.04 21.14 15.19
N ASP A 99 -9.05 21.82 15.74
CA ASP A 99 -9.52 21.51 17.10
C ASP A 99 -10.12 20.10 17.16
N LYS A 100 -10.88 19.68 16.15
CA LYS A 100 -11.40 18.31 16.02
C LYS A 100 -10.28 17.28 15.86
N ILE A 101 -9.23 17.56 15.04
CA ILE A 101 -8.07 16.68 14.87
C ILE A 101 -7.35 16.47 16.20
N LEU A 102 -7.14 17.53 16.98
CA LEU A 102 -6.41 17.49 18.25
C LEU A 102 -7.26 17.02 19.43
N ALA A 103 -8.56 16.81 19.24
CA ALA A 103 -9.45 16.31 20.28
C ALA A 103 -9.06 14.88 20.73
N GLU A 104 -9.16 14.61 22.02
CA GLU A 104 -8.69 13.37 22.64
C GLU A 104 -9.37 12.12 22.06
N ASP A 105 -10.68 12.19 21.82
CA ASP A 105 -11.46 11.08 21.26
C ASP A 105 -11.00 10.71 19.85
N LEU A 106 -10.67 11.69 19.00
CA LEU A 106 -10.11 11.43 17.68
C LEU A 106 -8.70 10.84 17.78
N GLN A 107 -7.86 11.39 18.66
CA GLN A 107 -6.50 10.90 18.86
C GLN A 107 -6.49 9.44 19.39
N GLN A 108 -7.42 9.07 20.25
CA GLN A 108 -7.60 7.70 20.71
C GLN A 108 -8.09 6.78 19.60
N ARG A 109 -9.11 7.22 18.85
CA ARG A 109 -9.68 6.45 17.74
C ARG A 109 -8.66 6.09 16.65
N PHE A 110 -7.73 7.00 16.36
CA PHE A 110 -6.72 6.84 15.32
C PHE A 110 -5.31 6.59 15.86
N PHE A 111 -5.17 6.11 17.09
CA PHE A 111 -3.89 5.94 17.77
C PHE A 111 -2.81 5.26 16.92
N ASP A 112 -3.15 4.17 16.21
CA ASP A 112 -2.22 3.43 15.37
C ASP A 112 -1.69 4.23 14.17
N TYR A 113 -2.43 5.22 13.71
CA TYR A 113 -2.07 6.08 12.59
C TYR A 113 -1.35 7.37 12.99
N LEU A 114 -1.21 7.61 14.30
CA LEU A 114 -0.67 8.85 14.85
C LEU A 114 0.73 8.71 15.44
N ARG A 115 1.20 7.48 15.67
CA ARG A 115 2.47 7.24 16.35
C ARG A 115 3.64 7.43 15.36
N PRO A 116 4.46 8.51 15.51
CA PRO A 116 5.66 8.66 14.72
C PRO A 116 6.71 7.62 15.14
N GLU A 117 7.56 7.23 14.24
CA GLU A 117 8.80 6.54 14.54
C GLU A 117 9.80 7.49 15.20
N ILE A 118 10.78 6.94 15.89
CA ILE A 118 11.88 7.73 16.49
C ILE A 118 12.89 8.00 15.38
N ALA A 119 13.19 9.27 15.13
CA ALA A 119 14.12 9.69 14.08
C ALA A 119 15.06 10.81 14.56
N GLU A 120 16.32 10.74 14.16
CA GLU A 120 17.35 11.77 14.46
C GLU A 120 17.02 13.07 13.74
N CYS A 121 16.42 13.02 12.55
CA CYS A 121 16.05 14.17 11.76
C CYS A 121 14.83 14.94 12.29
N GLU A 122 14.20 14.52 13.39
CA GLU A 122 12.96 15.11 13.91
C GLU A 122 13.07 16.64 14.08
N THR A 123 14.17 17.14 14.64
CA THR A 123 14.35 18.58 14.86
C THR A 123 14.37 19.37 13.55
N GLU A 124 15.02 18.85 12.53
CA GLU A 124 15.08 19.49 11.20
C GLU A 124 13.70 19.45 10.52
N VAL A 125 13.01 18.30 10.58
CA VAL A 125 11.66 18.14 10.04
C VAL A 125 10.69 19.09 10.74
N ARG A 126 10.72 19.18 12.07
CA ARG A 126 9.86 20.12 12.82
C ARG A 126 10.08 21.57 12.44
N SER A 127 11.30 21.99 12.10
CA SER A 127 11.55 23.35 11.62
C SER A 127 10.78 23.69 10.33
N ILE A 128 10.52 22.70 9.48
CA ILE A 128 9.71 22.84 8.27
C ILE A 128 8.21 22.84 8.60
N LEU A 129 7.80 22.08 9.62
CA LEU A 129 6.39 21.96 10.00
C LEU A 129 5.82 23.23 10.65
N ILE A 130 6.65 24.16 11.16
CA ILE A 130 6.19 25.36 11.88
C ILE A 130 5.15 26.14 11.06
N ALA A 131 5.35 26.32 9.76
CA ALA A 131 4.37 26.99 8.89
C ALA A 131 3.11 26.15 8.65
N SER A 132 3.18 24.84 8.82
CA SER A 132 2.07 23.90 8.63
C SER A 132 1.22 23.72 9.89
N GLU A 133 1.67 24.22 11.04
CA GLU A 133 0.95 24.22 12.33
C GLU A 133 0.00 25.44 12.47
N ASP A 134 -0.01 26.34 11.50
CA ASP A 134 -0.89 27.52 11.52
C ASP A 134 -2.35 27.10 11.39
N LYS A 135 -3.11 27.28 12.48
CA LYS A 135 -4.54 26.95 12.53
C LYS A 135 -5.40 27.81 11.61
N LEU A 136 -4.87 28.86 11.03
CA LEU A 136 -5.56 29.67 10.00
C LEU A 136 -5.52 29.00 8.63
N VAL A 137 -4.58 28.05 8.42
CA VAL A 137 -4.45 27.26 7.20
C VAL A 137 -5.19 25.94 7.39
N HIS A 138 -6.01 25.55 6.42
CA HIS A 138 -6.72 24.26 6.49
C HIS A 138 -5.71 23.09 6.47
N PRO A 139 -5.88 22.03 7.29
CA PRO A 139 -4.92 20.91 7.37
C PRO A 139 -4.60 20.30 6.00
N LEU A 140 -5.56 20.20 5.08
CA LEU A 140 -5.30 19.70 3.74
C LEU A 140 -4.31 20.59 2.96
N ASP A 141 -4.40 21.90 3.11
CA ASP A 141 -3.50 22.84 2.42
C ASP A 141 -2.08 22.77 3.03
N SER A 142 -1.98 22.57 4.35
CA SER A 142 -0.72 22.26 5.02
C SER A 142 -0.09 20.98 4.47
N LEU A 143 -0.86 19.91 4.35
CA LEU A 143 -0.39 18.62 3.84
C LEU A 143 0.00 18.68 2.36
N THR A 144 -0.75 19.39 1.52
CA THR A 144 -0.38 19.59 0.11
C THR A 144 0.88 20.42 -0.03
N SER A 145 1.12 21.37 0.85
CA SER A 145 2.38 22.14 0.93
C SER A 145 3.56 21.25 1.31
N LEU A 146 3.39 20.33 2.28
CA LEU A 146 4.41 19.34 2.64
C LEU A 146 4.68 18.33 1.53
N SER A 147 3.64 17.88 0.82
CA SER A 147 3.78 17.06 -0.38
C SER A 147 4.60 17.79 -1.45
N SER A 148 4.30 19.07 -1.69
CA SER A 148 5.07 19.91 -2.61
C SER A 148 6.53 20.13 -2.16
N PHE A 149 6.76 20.22 -0.85
CA PHE A 149 8.12 20.28 -0.31
C PHE A 149 8.90 19.01 -0.62
N ILE A 150 8.33 17.83 -0.39
CA ILE A 150 8.97 16.54 -0.72
C ILE A 150 9.24 16.47 -2.23
N TYR A 151 8.25 16.75 -3.06
CA TYR A 151 8.38 16.71 -4.52
C TYR A 151 9.52 17.59 -5.06
N LYS A 152 9.73 18.78 -4.47
CA LYS A 152 10.74 19.75 -4.91
C LYS A 152 12.13 19.50 -4.36
N ASN A 153 12.23 18.92 -3.15
CA ASN A 153 13.51 18.81 -2.44
C ASN A 153 14.07 17.39 -2.42
N PHE A 154 13.30 16.39 -2.90
CA PHE A 154 13.73 15.00 -2.96
C PHE A 154 13.74 14.51 -4.41
N THR A 155 14.82 13.84 -4.79
CA THR A 155 14.99 13.30 -6.14
C THR A 155 14.35 11.92 -6.23
N TYR A 156 13.46 11.68 -7.22
CA TYR A 156 12.96 10.34 -7.50
C TYR A 156 14.05 9.51 -8.16
N GLN A 157 14.57 8.51 -7.44
CA GLN A 157 15.68 7.68 -7.89
C GLN A 157 15.52 6.25 -7.40
N LYS A 158 15.49 5.29 -8.33
CA LYS A 158 15.45 3.86 -8.03
C LYS A 158 16.82 3.34 -7.60
N GLY A 159 16.82 2.33 -6.71
CA GLY A 159 18.03 1.60 -6.32
C GLY A 159 18.93 2.28 -5.28
N VAL A 160 18.52 3.42 -4.71
CA VAL A 160 19.25 4.13 -3.64
C VAL A 160 18.71 3.79 -2.25
N THR A 161 17.51 3.23 -2.19
CA THR A 161 16.80 2.80 -0.97
C THR A 161 16.31 1.37 -1.15
N ASN A 162 15.94 0.73 -0.03
CA ASN A 162 15.32 -0.60 0.01
C ASN A 162 14.08 -0.56 0.94
N ILE A 163 13.42 -1.71 1.12
CA ILE A 163 12.19 -1.82 1.93
C ILE A 163 12.40 -1.58 3.43
N GLU A 164 13.64 -1.60 3.92
CA GLU A 164 14.01 -1.41 5.32
C GLU A 164 14.55 0.00 5.59
N THR A 165 14.73 0.81 4.54
CA THR A 165 15.27 2.19 4.65
C THR A 165 14.40 3.03 5.58
N GLN A 166 15.02 3.63 6.59
CA GLN A 166 14.36 4.44 7.62
C GLN A 166 14.24 5.91 7.19
N VAL A 167 13.35 6.66 7.84
CA VAL A 167 13.11 8.08 7.56
C VAL A 167 14.39 8.92 7.63
N ASP A 168 15.29 8.62 8.56
CA ASP A 168 16.58 9.31 8.69
C ASP A 168 17.48 9.16 7.46
N GLU A 169 17.50 7.97 6.88
CA GLU A 169 18.29 7.71 5.68
C GLU A 169 17.68 8.43 4.47
N ILE A 170 16.35 8.36 4.31
CA ILE A 170 15.63 9.08 3.25
C ILE A 170 15.91 10.58 3.37
N TRP A 171 15.84 11.10 4.60
CA TRP A 171 16.11 12.50 4.89
C TRP A 171 17.52 12.92 4.54
N LYS A 172 18.51 12.12 4.87
CA LYS A 172 19.95 12.38 4.56
C LYS A 172 20.23 12.29 3.06
N LEU A 173 19.68 11.27 2.40
CA LEU A 173 19.90 11.04 0.96
C LEU A 173 19.20 12.08 0.07
N LYS A 174 18.09 12.66 0.52
CA LYS A 174 17.20 13.51 -0.29
C LYS A 174 16.81 12.85 -1.62
N ALA A 175 16.75 11.53 -1.63
CA ALA A 175 16.40 10.73 -2.79
C ALA A 175 15.70 9.43 -2.35
N GLY A 176 14.88 8.85 -3.23
CA GLY A 176 14.16 7.61 -2.99
C GLY A 176 13.08 7.36 -4.03
N VAL A 177 12.16 6.45 -3.71
CA VAL A 177 11.02 6.09 -4.56
C VAL A 177 9.69 6.43 -3.88
N CYS A 178 8.56 6.07 -4.49
CA CYS A 178 7.22 6.40 -3.97
C CYS A 178 6.98 5.91 -2.53
N GLN A 179 7.51 4.73 -2.18
CA GLN A 179 7.46 4.20 -0.81
C GLN A 179 8.13 5.15 0.20
N ASP A 180 9.32 5.64 -0.13
CA ASP A 180 10.12 6.52 0.73
C ASP A 180 9.41 7.87 0.95
N PHE A 181 8.89 8.44 -0.13
CA PHE A 181 8.18 9.72 -0.07
C PHE A 181 6.87 9.60 0.70
N ALA A 182 6.15 8.47 0.57
CA ALA A 182 4.98 8.18 1.38
C ALA A 182 5.34 8.06 2.87
N HIS A 183 6.41 7.35 3.23
CA HIS A 183 6.88 7.23 4.62
C HIS A 183 7.27 8.59 5.20
N LEU A 184 7.98 9.42 4.43
CA LEU A 184 8.38 10.75 4.87
C LEU A 184 7.16 11.65 5.13
N LEU A 185 6.16 11.64 4.23
CA LEU A 185 4.94 12.42 4.43
C LEU A 185 4.13 11.89 5.63
N LEU A 186 4.03 10.58 5.82
CA LEU A 186 3.40 9.96 7.00
C LEU A 186 4.09 10.39 8.30
N TYR A 187 5.42 10.43 8.30
CA TYR A 187 6.19 10.91 9.45
C TYR A 187 5.83 12.35 9.80
N MET A 188 5.81 13.24 8.79
CA MET A 188 5.41 14.64 8.94
C MET A 188 3.97 14.78 9.47
N MET A 189 3.03 14.00 8.91
CA MET A 189 1.63 13.98 9.36
C MET A 189 1.50 13.59 10.83
N ARG A 190 2.22 12.55 11.27
CA ARG A 190 2.21 12.07 12.65
C ARG A 190 2.79 13.08 13.61
N LEU A 191 3.84 13.80 13.22
CA LEU A 191 4.38 14.91 14.00
C LEU A 191 3.37 16.07 14.18
N LEU A 192 2.52 16.32 13.17
CA LEU A 192 1.40 17.27 13.21
C LEU A 192 0.15 16.69 13.91
N LYS A 193 0.20 15.45 14.41
CA LYS A 193 -0.94 14.72 15.00
C LYS A 193 -2.12 14.53 14.04
N ILE A 194 -1.90 14.55 12.74
CA ILE A 194 -2.89 14.25 11.72
C ILE A 194 -2.84 12.74 11.45
N PRO A 195 -3.98 11.99 11.61
CA PRO A 195 -3.98 10.57 11.33
C PRO A 195 -3.65 10.29 9.86
N GLY A 196 -2.62 9.46 9.65
CA GLY A 196 -2.13 9.11 8.32
C GLY A 196 -1.97 7.63 8.10
N ARG A 197 -2.48 7.11 6.98
CA ARG A 197 -2.29 5.73 6.57
C ARG A 197 -1.54 5.62 5.24
N TYR A 198 -0.74 4.58 5.15
CA TYR A 198 -0.02 4.19 3.93
C TYR A 198 -0.96 3.46 2.99
N ILE A 199 -0.86 3.75 1.71
CA ILE A 199 -1.62 3.07 0.66
C ILE A 199 -0.65 2.41 -0.31
N SER A 200 -0.86 1.12 -0.57
CA SER A 200 -0.25 0.39 -1.67
C SER A 200 -1.29 0.21 -2.78
N GLY A 201 -0.88 0.42 -4.02
CA GLY A 201 -1.79 0.30 -5.14
C GLY A 201 -1.11 0.45 -6.49
N TYR A 202 -1.86 0.98 -7.46
CA TYR A 202 -1.39 1.26 -8.80
C TYR A 202 -1.66 2.71 -9.17
N ILE A 203 -0.80 3.25 -10.05
CA ILE A 203 -1.06 4.51 -10.72
C ILE A 203 -1.27 4.24 -12.20
N CYS A 204 -2.49 4.49 -12.68
CA CYS A 204 -2.86 4.25 -14.06
C CYS A 204 -2.30 5.33 -14.99
N PRO A 205 -1.81 4.96 -16.19
CA PRO A 205 -1.27 5.89 -17.16
C PRO A 205 -2.30 6.96 -17.59
N GLY A 206 -1.82 8.13 -17.97
CA GLY A 206 -2.63 9.23 -18.45
C GLY A 206 -1.91 10.03 -19.53
N SER A 207 -2.39 11.26 -19.77
CA SER A 207 -1.81 12.16 -20.77
C SER A 207 -0.48 12.80 -20.38
N SER A 208 -0.10 12.73 -19.11
CA SER A 208 1.16 13.25 -18.55
C SER A 208 1.99 12.12 -17.98
N GLU A 209 3.29 12.17 -18.17
CA GLU A 209 4.23 11.24 -17.52
C GLU A 209 4.26 11.49 -16.00
N TRP A 210 4.00 10.44 -15.23
CA TRP A 210 4.05 10.46 -13.77
C TRP A 210 5.20 9.60 -13.26
N ARG A 211 5.80 10.03 -12.14
CA ARG A 211 6.85 9.24 -11.48
C ARG A 211 6.23 7.94 -10.95
N GLY A 212 6.90 6.80 -11.21
CA GLY A 212 6.42 5.49 -10.77
C GLY A 212 5.34 4.85 -11.66
N GLU A 213 5.01 5.43 -12.81
CA GLU A 213 4.08 4.87 -13.79
C GLU A 213 4.57 3.50 -14.31
N GLY A 214 3.66 2.57 -14.54
CA GLY A 214 3.98 1.23 -15.04
C GLY A 214 4.46 0.24 -13.97
N ALA A 215 4.32 0.57 -12.68
CA ALA A 215 4.69 -0.27 -11.54
C ALA A 215 3.63 -0.20 -10.43
N THR A 216 3.84 -0.95 -9.36
CA THR A 216 3.15 -0.69 -8.09
C THR A 216 3.49 0.71 -7.60
N HIS A 217 2.55 1.36 -6.94
CA HIS A 217 2.70 2.72 -6.45
C HIS A 217 2.29 2.83 -4.98
N ALA A 218 2.82 3.87 -4.32
CA ALA A 218 2.51 4.17 -2.94
C ALA A 218 2.21 5.65 -2.74
N TRP A 219 1.22 5.92 -1.88
CA TRP A 219 0.86 7.27 -1.44
C TRP A 219 0.33 7.22 -0.02
N VAL A 220 -0.20 8.32 0.48
CA VAL A 220 -0.79 8.40 1.81
C VAL A 220 -2.23 8.84 1.75
N GLU A 221 -2.99 8.50 2.78
CA GLU A 221 -4.29 9.14 3.04
C GLU A 221 -4.29 9.74 4.43
N ALA A 222 -4.78 10.98 4.52
CA ALA A 222 -4.99 11.74 5.75
C ALA A 222 -6.44 11.67 6.18
N TRP A 223 -6.72 11.46 7.47
CA TRP A 223 -8.06 11.61 8.00
C TRP A 223 -8.31 13.06 8.41
N LEU A 224 -9.29 13.68 7.76
CA LEU A 224 -9.74 15.03 8.07
C LEU A 224 -11.21 14.97 8.51
N PRO A 225 -11.57 15.56 9.66
CA PRO A 225 -12.92 15.44 10.23
C PRO A 225 -14.06 15.88 9.31
N ASP A 226 -13.81 16.84 8.44
CA ASP A 226 -14.78 17.40 7.49
C ASP A 226 -14.78 16.66 6.13
N LEU A 227 -13.69 15.99 5.76
CA LEU A 227 -13.52 15.39 4.44
C LEU A 227 -13.42 13.85 4.47
N GLY A 228 -13.15 13.25 5.64
CA GLY A 228 -12.82 11.84 5.75
C GLY A 228 -11.38 11.54 5.30
N TRP A 229 -11.15 10.36 4.72
CA TRP A 229 -9.85 9.99 4.17
C TRP A 229 -9.59 10.68 2.84
N VAL A 230 -8.52 11.50 2.79
CA VAL A 230 -8.08 12.24 1.60
C VAL A 230 -6.73 11.73 1.16
N GLY A 231 -6.63 11.25 -0.08
CA GLY A 231 -5.39 10.74 -0.65
C GLY A 231 -4.46 11.85 -1.13
N ILE A 232 -3.17 11.74 -0.80
CA ILE A 232 -2.11 12.69 -1.18
C ILE A 232 -0.92 11.89 -1.70
N ASP A 233 -0.50 12.16 -2.92
CA ASP A 233 0.64 11.53 -3.57
C ASP A 233 1.85 12.48 -3.59
N PRO A 234 2.83 12.32 -2.67
CA PRO A 234 4.00 13.16 -2.61
C PRO A 234 4.99 12.90 -3.75
N THR A 235 4.88 11.77 -4.43
CA THR A 235 5.72 11.42 -5.58
C THR A 235 5.36 12.25 -6.81
N ASN A 236 4.08 12.54 -6.99
CA ASN A 236 3.54 13.28 -8.11
C ASN A 236 2.97 14.65 -7.72
N ASN A 237 3.06 15.02 -6.45
CA ASN A 237 2.58 16.29 -5.90
C ASN A 237 1.14 16.58 -6.27
N CYS A 238 0.24 15.62 -6.04
CA CYS A 238 -1.17 15.75 -6.35
C CYS A 238 -2.05 15.07 -5.29
N LEU A 239 -3.34 15.37 -5.31
CA LEU A 239 -4.32 14.55 -4.59
C LEU A 239 -4.56 13.26 -5.37
N ALA A 240 -4.76 12.16 -4.63
CA ALA A 240 -5.15 10.91 -5.25
C ALA A 240 -6.58 11.03 -5.83
N GLY A 241 -6.75 10.56 -7.05
CA GLY A 241 -7.98 10.65 -7.81
C GLY A 241 -8.24 9.40 -8.64
N GLU A 242 -8.95 9.57 -9.74
CA GLU A 242 -9.40 8.47 -10.61
C GLU A 242 -8.29 7.60 -11.23
N ARG A 243 -7.02 7.98 -11.08
CA ARG A 243 -5.86 7.18 -11.56
C ARG A 243 -5.19 6.36 -10.46
N HIS A 244 -5.61 6.53 -9.19
CA HIS A 244 -5.00 5.86 -8.03
C HIS A 244 -5.86 4.68 -7.60
N VAL A 245 -5.51 3.48 -8.04
CA VAL A 245 -6.21 2.22 -7.70
C VAL A 245 -5.63 1.64 -6.42
N ARG A 246 -6.43 1.55 -5.36
CA ARG A 246 -6.03 1.06 -4.04
C ARG A 246 -6.09 -0.46 -3.95
N LEU A 247 -5.03 -1.06 -3.40
CA LEU A 247 -4.96 -2.49 -3.07
C LEU A 247 -4.98 -2.74 -1.57
N ALA A 248 -4.14 -2.03 -0.82
CA ALA A 248 -4.03 -2.24 0.61
C ALA A 248 -3.74 -0.94 1.36
N THR A 249 -4.19 -0.88 2.62
CA THR A 249 -3.94 0.23 3.54
C THR A 249 -3.26 -0.28 4.82
N GLY A 250 -2.46 0.56 5.46
CA GLY A 250 -1.80 0.20 6.72
C GLY A 250 -1.09 1.38 7.36
N ARG A 251 -0.30 1.13 8.39
CA ARG A 251 0.51 2.17 9.05
C ARG A 251 1.75 2.52 8.23
N ASN A 252 2.27 1.54 7.50
CA ASN A 252 3.47 1.64 6.67
C ASN A 252 3.46 0.54 5.59
N PHE A 253 4.54 0.43 4.82
CA PHE A 253 4.70 -0.58 3.77
C PHE A 253 4.56 -2.01 4.30
N THR A 254 5.09 -2.32 5.49
CA THR A 254 5.07 -3.69 6.06
C THR A 254 3.66 -4.25 6.23
N ASP A 255 2.69 -3.38 6.57
CA ASP A 255 1.27 -3.77 6.68
C ASP A 255 0.61 -4.00 5.32
N THR A 256 1.16 -3.46 4.24
CA THR A 256 0.56 -3.44 2.90
C THR A 256 1.33 -4.23 1.85
N THR A 257 2.40 -4.93 2.24
CA THR A 257 3.26 -5.70 1.34
C THR A 257 2.42 -6.61 0.42
N PRO A 258 2.50 -6.45 -0.92
CA PRO A 258 1.64 -7.19 -1.85
C PRO A 258 1.81 -8.70 -1.78
N VAL A 259 3.05 -9.16 -1.64
CA VAL A 259 3.39 -10.59 -1.48
C VAL A 259 4.45 -10.72 -0.39
N LYS A 260 4.20 -11.59 0.57
CA LYS A 260 5.12 -11.91 1.66
C LYS A 260 5.09 -13.42 1.88
N GLY A 261 6.26 -14.06 2.02
CA GLY A 261 6.31 -15.50 2.18
C GLY A 261 7.61 -15.97 2.83
N THR A 262 7.59 -17.24 3.22
CA THR A 262 8.75 -18.01 3.70
C THR A 262 8.80 -19.34 2.96
N TYR A 263 9.98 -19.89 2.78
CA TYR A 263 10.20 -21.18 2.14
C TYR A 263 11.44 -21.86 2.74
N LYS A 264 11.59 -23.15 2.49
CA LYS A 264 12.81 -23.92 2.84
C LYS A 264 13.58 -24.27 1.58
N GLY A 265 14.90 -24.15 1.61
CA GLY A 265 15.80 -24.51 0.50
C GLY A 265 16.78 -23.39 0.19
N ALA A 266 16.70 -22.78 -0.98
CA ALA A 266 17.62 -21.74 -1.42
C ALA A 266 17.67 -20.52 -0.47
N GLU A 267 18.87 -19.97 -0.27
CA GLU A 267 19.07 -18.77 0.55
C GLU A 267 18.69 -17.48 -0.21
N GLU A 268 18.78 -17.51 -1.54
CA GLU A 268 18.53 -16.36 -2.41
C GLU A 268 17.38 -16.65 -3.40
N HIS A 269 16.77 -15.60 -3.88
CA HIS A 269 15.79 -15.65 -4.96
C HIS A 269 15.86 -14.38 -5.82
N ILE A 270 15.42 -14.50 -7.06
CA ILE A 270 15.21 -13.36 -7.95
C ILE A 270 13.72 -13.03 -7.90
N LEU A 271 13.40 -11.76 -7.63
CA LEU A 271 12.04 -11.23 -7.65
C LEU A 271 11.87 -10.28 -8.83
N GLU A 272 10.89 -10.58 -9.69
CA GLU A 272 10.47 -9.70 -10.78
C GLU A 272 9.02 -9.30 -10.58
N VAL A 273 8.73 -8.01 -10.66
CA VAL A 273 7.37 -7.45 -10.58
C VAL A 273 7.09 -6.65 -11.83
N THR A 274 6.01 -7.00 -12.52
CA THR A 274 5.58 -6.31 -13.75
C THR A 274 4.12 -5.89 -13.59
N VAL A 275 3.80 -4.66 -13.97
CA VAL A 275 2.41 -4.16 -14.02
C VAL A 275 2.14 -3.60 -15.42
N GLN A 276 1.11 -4.11 -16.04
CA GLN A 276 0.65 -3.66 -17.36
C GLN A 276 -0.74 -3.02 -17.24
N PHE A 277 -0.96 -1.96 -17.97
CA PHE A 277 -2.23 -1.22 -17.98
C PHE A 277 -2.81 -1.22 -19.39
N SER A 278 -4.14 -1.29 -19.46
CA SER A 278 -4.87 -1.17 -20.71
C SER A 278 -6.20 -0.44 -20.47
N THR A 279 -6.70 0.25 -21.48
CA THR A 279 -8.08 0.77 -21.53
C THR A 279 -9.03 -0.19 -22.23
N THR A 280 -8.51 -1.31 -22.72
CA THR A 280 -9.27 -2.39 -23.36
C THR A 280 -8.95 -3.71 -22.67
N GLU A 281 -9.88 -4.64 -22.71
CA GLU A 281 -9.71 -5.96 -22.11
C GLU A 281 -8.48 -6.69 -22.68
N PHE A 282 -7.75 -7.37 -21.81
CA PHE A 282 -6.63 -8.22 -22.24
C PHE A 282 -7.16 -9.38 -23.10
N THR A 283 -6.45 -9.71 -24.16
CA THR A 283 -6.86 -10.75 -25.12
C THR A 283 -6.76 -12.15 -24.52
N GLU A 284 -7.56 -13.11 -25.06
CA GLU A 284 -7.57 -14.50 -24.62
C GLU A 284 -6.20 -15.21 -24.48
N PRO A 285 -5.18 -14.95 -25.32
CA PRO A 285 -3.85 -15.52 -25.10
C PRO A 285 -3.20 -15.12 -23.77
N GLN A 286 -3.53 -13.93 -23.24
CA GLN A 286 -3.06 -13.44 -21.95
C GLN A 286 -3.82 -14.09 -20.79
N LEU A 287 -5.05 -14.55 -21.04
CA LEU A 287 -5.93 -15.20 -20.08
C LEU A 287 -5.92 -16.73 -20.21
N ALA A 288 -5.34 -17.29 -21.26
CA ALA A 288 -5.35 -18.73 -21.53
C ALA A 288 -4.72 -19.52 -20.38
N GLY A 289 -5.47 -20.51 -19.88
CA GLY A 289 -5.05 -21.37 -18.77
C GLY A 289 -5.34 -20.79 -17.37
N ILE A 290 -6.10 -19.71 -17.27
CA ILE A 290 -6.58 -19.19 -15.99
C ILE A 290 -7.84 -19.99 -15.59
N LEU A 291 -7.72 -20.81 -14.55
CA LEU A 291 -8.87 -21.42 -13.91
C LEU A 291 -9.31 -20.53 -12.75
N PRO A 292 -10.63 -20.46 -12.47
CA PRO A 292 -11.12 -19.73 -11.31
C PRO A 292 -10.52 -20.35 -10.03
N ILE A 293 -9.98 -19.52 -9.16
CA ILE A 293 -9.42 -19.94 -7.89
C ILE A 293 -10.58 -20.18 -6.93
N ASN A 294 -10.62 -21.36 -6.31
CA ASN A 294 -11.56 -21.63 -5.22
C ASN A 294 -11.12 -20.82 -3.99
N LEU A 295 -11.75 -19.68 -3.77
CA LEU A 295 -11.60 -18.90 -2.54
C LEU A 295 -12.40 -19.59 -1.45
N VAL A 296 -11.72 -20.02 -0.40
CA VAL A 296 -12.35 -20.55 0.81
C VAL A 296 -12.26 -19.46 1.87
N ALA A 297 -13.40 -18.87 2.22
CA ALA A 297 -13.49 -18.00 3.38
C ALA A 297 -13.34 -18.83 4.66
N ILE A 298 -12.42 -18.45 5.55
CA ILE A 298 -12.24 -19.11 6.83
C ILE A 298 -13.04 -18.34 7.89
N GLU A 299 -13.93 -19.05 8.57
CA GLU A 299 -14.58 -18.52 9.76
C GLU A 299 -13.51 -18.21 10.84
N PRO A 300 -13.59 -17.07 11.53
CA PRO A 300 -12.57 -16.64 12.49
C PRO A 300 -12.25 -17.64 13.60
N GLU A 301 -13.22 -18.46 14.00
CA GLU A 301 -13.06 -19.47 15.06
C GLU A 301 -12.12 -20.64 14.66
N ILE A 302 -11.98 -20.93 13.38
CA ILE A 302 -11.11 -22.02 12.89
C ILE A 302 -9.64 -21.54 12.87
N MET A 303 -9.40 -20.25 12.61
CA MET A 303 -8.05 -19.68 12.62
C MET A 303 -7.43 -19.65 14.02
N ALA A 304 -8.20 -19.39 15.06
CA ALA A 304 -7.70 -19.33 16.43
C ALA A 304 -7.13 -20.68 16.94
N ARG A 305 -7.47 -21.80 16.28
CA ARG A 305 -7.04 -23.14 16.71
C ARG A 305 -5.82 -23.71 15.98
N ASN A 306 -5.46 -23.28 14.76
CA ASN A 306 -4.54 -24.09 13.95
C ASN A 306 -3.32 -23.44 13.31
N SER A 307 -3.25 -22.15 13.01
CA SER A 307 -2.11 -21.61 12.25
C SER A 307 -1.18 -20.70 13.04
N TYR A 308 -1.71 -19.79 13.82
CA TYR A 308 -0.89 -18.86 14.59
C TYR A 308 -0.21 -19.54 15.79
N VAL A 309 -0.91 -20.41 16.49
CA VAL A 309 -0.36 -21.18 17.63
C VAL A 309 0.71 -22.17 17.15
N ALA A 310 0.49 -22.83 16.01
CA ALA A 310 1.47 -23.73 15.40
C ALA A 310 2.71 -22.96 14.92
N TYR A 311 2.55 -21.78 14.33
CA TYR A 311 3.64 -20.92 13.91
C TYR A 311 4.46 -20.41 15.10
N MET A 312 3.82 -19.96 16.18
CA MET A 312 4.48 -19.49 17.39
C MET A 312 5.17 -20.63 18.16
N GLN A 313 4.61 -21.84 18.14
CA GLN A 313 5.23 -23.03 18.74
C GLN A 313 6.48 -23.50 17.96
N MET A 314 6.48 -23.36 16.63
CA MET A 314 7.68 -23.64 15.83
C MET A 314 8.82 -22.63 16.07
N GLN A 315 8.50 -21.36 16.33
CA GLN A 315 9.51 -20.34 16.66
C GLN A 315 10.11 -20.50 18.07
N GLN A 316 9.42 -21.15 19.00
CA GLN A 316 9.93 -21.42 20.35
C GLN A 316 10.82 -22.68 20.44
N GLN A 317 10.90 -23.46 19.35
CA GLN A 317 11.72 -24.68 19.30
C GLN A 317 13.03 -24.51 18.50
N GLN A 318 13.35 -23.31 18.04
CA GLN A 318 14.63 -22.88 17.47
C GLN A 318 15.35 -21.94 18.43
#